data_76f8bab248399ad4973d73c23d3ac828
#
_entry.id   76f8bab248399ad4973d73c23d3ac828
#
_cell.length_a   1.000
_cell.length_b   1.000
_cell.length_c   1.000
_cell.angle_alpha   90.00
_cell.angle_beta   90.00
_cell.angle_gamma   90.00
#
_symmetry.space_group_name_H-M   'P 1'
#
loop_
_entity.id
_entity.type
_entity.pdbx_description
1 polymer ?
#
loop_
_entity_poly.entity_id
_entity_poly.type
_entity_poly.pdbx_seq_one_letter_code
_entity_poly.pdbx_strand_id
1 'polypeptide(L)'
;MGDAVPLGVLEIVLPTASEARCWLFLDLAALFGLEHNDDALDRFRTAWKAKATRRRLDLDSEADNVSIYGGREAILEAALLVHELALPSVTRPTAAEIEAARAALERHKRPARVPWVIGDVFAAPLRDGSFAVGQVLWEVTFAKGFAGRAPTVALFEQRLPKLDDVDLDDAVTSRTLAILHVQSDALDAGVWRVLGRRPILVDPFSGPGGKPGEAGSTSWNGLETLANAWHGLEPWNQFFRTDYLDHHLLRGVVRPSSVVMWSAEERIARELPADDDAAYKLYARQRK
;
A
#
# COMPACT_ATOMS: atom_id res chain seq x y z
N MET A 1 7.93 2.94 -2.02
CA MET A 1 8.52 1.97 -1.06
C MET A 1 9.54 2.73 -0.22
N GLY A 2 9.53 2.60 1.11
CA GLY A 2 10.52 3.28 1.98
C GLY A 2 11.91 2.68 1.80
N ASP A 3 12.95 3.43 2.19
CA ASP A 3 14.30 2.90 2.29
C ASP A 3 14.32 1.73 3.29
N ALA A 4 15.12 0.71 3.02
CA ALA A 4 15.26 -0.46 3.88
C ALA A 4 16.74 -0.70 4.24
N VAL A 5 16.95 -1.31 5.41
CA VAL A 5 18.26 -1.68 5.91
C VAL A 5 18.32 -3.21 5.99
N PRO A 6 19.22 -3.86 5.25
CA PRO A 6 19.38 -5.31 5.32
C PRO A 6 19.96 -5.75 6.66
N LEU A 7 19.49 -6.90 7.18
CA LEU A 7 19.98 -7.54 8.38
C LEU A 7 19.86 -9.06 8.23
N GLY A 8 20.89 -9.72 7.73
CA GLY A 8 20.83 -11.12 7.33
C GLY A 8 19.79 -11.34 6.24
N VAL A 9 18.79 -12.19 6.50
CA VAL A 9 17.67 -12.44 5.57
C VAL A 9 16.51 -11.47 5.72
N LEU A 10 16.57 -10.56 6.68
CA LEU A 10 15.54 -9.58 6.97
C LEU A 10 15.87 -8.22 6.39
N GLU A 11 14.82 -7.42 6.17
CA GLU A 11 14.92 -6.01 5.83
C GLU A 11 14.14 -5.19 6.86
N ILE A 12 14.80 -4.22 7.48
CA ILE A 12 14.15 -3.24 8.36
C ILE A 12 13.77 -2.04 7.51
N VAL A 13 12.48 -1.83 7.31
CA VAL A 13 11.99 -0.65 6.59
C VAL A 13 12.06 0.56 7.49
N LEU A 14 12.63 1.65 6.96
CA LEU A 14 12.87 2.89 7.70
C LEU A 14 11.61 3.77 7.74
N PRO A 15 11.49 4.66 8.74
CA PRO A 15 10.40 5.63 8.82
C PRO A 15 10.24 6.43 7.53
N THR A 16 9.00 6.56 7.07
CA THR A 16 8.63 7.36 5.90
C THR A 16 7.96 8.68 6.31
N ALA A 17 7.56 9.48 5.35
CA ALA A 17 6.78 10.70 5.64
C ALA A 17 5.47 10.37 6.38
N SER A 18 4.77 9.29 6.02
CA SER A 18 3.50 8.86 6.62
C SER A 18 3.67 8.00 7.87
N GLU A 19 4.61 7.05 7.89
CA GLU A 19 4.87 6.15 9.03
C GLU A 19 6.11 6.60 9.82
N ALA A 20 5.90 6.86 11.11
CA ALA A 20 6.96 7.34 12.00
C ALA A 20 7.85 6.23 12.58
N ARG A 21 7.37 4.99 12.53
CA ARG A 21 8.06 3.84 13.09
C ARG A 21 8.88 3.12 12.01
N CYS A 22 9.88 2.37 12.44
CA CYS A 22 10.46 1.33 11.60
C CYS A 22 9.56 0.10 11.63
N TRP A 23 9.64 -0.74 10.58
CA TRP A 23 8.89 -1.99 10.60
C TRP A 23 9.59 -3.12 9.86
N LEU A 24 9.17 -4.34 10.19
CA LEU A 24 9.48 -5.57 9.49
C LEU A 24 8.19 -6.07 8.84
N PHE A 25 8.29 -6.62 7.65
CA PHE A 25 7.21 -7.30 6.95
C PHE A 25 7.75 -8.64 6.47
N LEU A 26 7.23 -9.75 7.04
CA LEU A 26 7.86 -11.05 6.84
C LEU A 26 6.87 -12.21 7.02
N ASP A 27 7.12 -13.31 6.32
CA ASP A 27 6.52 -14.59 6.62
C ASP A 27 7.24 -15.22 7.82
N LEU A 28 6.69 -14.97 9.01
CA LEU A 28 7.28 -15.42 10.28
C LEU A 28 7.13 -16.93 10.44
N ALA A 29 6.06 -17.52 9.90
CA ALA A 29 5.84 -18.96 9.93
C ALA A 29 6.92 -19.71 9.16
N ALA A 30 7.23 -19.27 7.94
CA ALA A 30 8.31 -19.85 7.13
C ALA A 30 9.66 -19.76 7.84
N LEU A 31 9.97 -18.62 8.46
CA LEU A 31 11.24 -18.44 9.19
C LEU A 31 11.35 -19.37 10.41
N PHE A 32 10.24 -19.65 11.10
CA PHE A 32 10.23 -20.47 12.31
C PHE A 32 9.93 -21.96 12.05
N GLY A 33 9.61 -22.33 10.80
CA GLY A 33 9.21 -23.70 10.43
C GLY A 33 7.85 -24.09 10.98
N LEU A 34 6.90 -23.13 11.03
CA LEU A 34 5.53 -23.31 11.49
C LEU A 34 4.57 -23.24 10.31
N GLU A 35 3.34 -23.72 10.50
CA GLU A 35 2.33 -23.74 9.45
C GLU A 35 1.60 -22.39 9.32
N HIS A 36 1.40 -21.67 10.46
CA HIS A 36 0.62 -20.45 10.49
C HIS A 36 1.38 -19.28 11.13
N ASN A 37 1.17 -18.09 10.59
CA ASN A 37 1.78 -16.86 11.09
C ASN A 37 1.27 -16.47 12.49
N ASP A 38 0.06 -16.85 12.87
CA ASP A 38 -0.47 -16.59 14.21
C ASP A 38 0.31 -17.37 15.27
N ASP A 39 0.63 -18.65 15.03
CA ASP A 39 1.43 -19.47 15.94
C ASP A 39 2.87 -18.93 16.06
N ALA A 40 3.44 -18.52 14.94
CA ALA A 40 4.76 -17.90 14.89
C ALA A 40 4.79 -16.56 15.65
N LEU A 41 3.75 -15.75 15.52
CA LEU A 41 3.60 -14.49 16.23
C LEU A 41 3.45 -14.70 17.73
N ASP A 42 2.72 -15.71 18.19
CA ASP A 42 2.57 -16.03 19.60
C ASP A 42 3.89 -16.53 20.22
N ARG A 43 4.66 -17.33 19.47
CA ARG A 43 6.02 -17.71 19.86
C ARG A 43 6.92 -16.49 19.99
N PHE A 44 6.88 -15.57 19.02
CA PHE A 44 7.63 -14.31 19.07
C PHE A 44 7.20 -13.45 20.28
N ARG A 45 5.89 -13.25 20.50
CA ARG A 45 5.34 -12.48 21.63
C ARG A 45 5.82 -13.02 22.97
N THR A 46 5.83 -14.33 23.12
CA THR A 46 6.28 -15.00 24.34
C THR A 46 7.77 -14.74 24.59
N ALA A 47 8.61 -14.91 23.58
CA ALA A 47 10.03 -14.65 23.68
C ALA A 47 10.35 -13.15 23.89
N TRP A 48 9.59 -12.24 23.25
CA TRP A 48 9.74 -10.80 23.46
C TRP A 48 9.43 -10.38 24.89
N LYS A 49 8.36 -10.92 25.49
CA LYS A 49 8.01 -10.68 26.89
C LYS A 49 9.11 -11.18 27.84
N ALA A 50 9.75 -12.30 27.53
CA ALA A 50 10.83 -12.88 28.34
C ALA A 50 12.13 -12.05 28.32
N LYS A 51 12.35 -11.23 27.27
CA LYS A 51 13.56 -10.35 27.19
C LYS A 51 13.58 -9.21 28.21
N ALA A 52 12.56 -9.07 29.05
CA ALA A 52 12.45 -8.00 30.04
C ALA A 52 12.66 -6.56 29.49
N THR A 53 12.57 -6.40 28.16
CA THR A 53 12.62 -5.08 27.53
C THR A 53 11.32 -4.32 27.81
N ARG A 54 11.43 -3.02 28.08
CA ARG A 54 10.26 -2.14 28.22
C ARG A 54 9.83 -1.51 26.89
N ARG A 55 10.48 -1.87 25.79
CA ARG A 55 10.22 -1.29 24.47
C ARG A 55 8.93 -1.84 23.90
N ARG A 56 8.10 -0.94 23.41
CA ARG A 56 6.81 -1.28 22.82
C ARG A 56 7.00 -1.65 21.35
N LEU A 57 6.34 -2.74 20.96
CA LEU A 57 6.10 -3.10 19.57
C LEU A 57 4.59 -3.13 19.33
N ASP A 58 4.18 -2.72 18.15
CA ASP A 58 2.84 -2.97 17.63
C ASP A 58 2.96 -4.10 16.61
N LEU A 59 2.11 -5.11 16.72
CA LEU A 59 2.18 -6.36 15.96
C LEU A 59 0.84 -6.58 15.26
N ASP A 60 0.91 -6.87 13.97
CA ASP A 60 -0.24 -7.20 13.14
C ASP A 60 0.06 -8.47 12.35
N SER A 61 -0.92 -9.37 12.20
CA SER A 61 -0.75 -10.60 11.43
C SER A 61 -1.86 -10.74 10.41
N GLU A 62 -1.45 -11.15 9.23
CA GLU A 62 -2.31 -11.61 8.14
C GLU A 62 -1.98 -13.07 7.83
N ALA A 63 -2.77 -13.70 6.98
CA ALA A 63 -2.57 -15.12 6.65
C ALA A 63 -1.13 -15.42 6.19
N ASP A 64 -0.58 -14.54 5.34
CA ASP A 64 0.68 -14.78 4.63
C ASP A 64 1.87 -14.05 5.23
N ASN A 65 1.63 -13.14 6.19
CA ASN A 65 2.70 -12.31 6.74
C ASN A 65 2.41 -11.74 8.12
N VAL A 66 3.47 -11.24 8.75
CA VAL A 66 3.42 -10.50 10.01
C VAL A 66 4.09 -9.15 9.81
N SER A 67 3.46 -8.10 10.32
CA SER A 67 4.02 -6.77 10.43
C SER A 67 4.41 -6.47 11.87
N ILE A 68 5.66 -6.07 12.09
CA ILE A 68 6.19 -5.68 13.41
C ILE A 68 6.62 -4.22 13.33
N TYR A 69 6.00 -3.35 14.10
CA TYR A 69 6.31 -1.91 14.13
C TYR A 69 6.97 -1.52 15.45
N GLY A 70 7.97 -0.66 15.38
CA GLY A 70 8.64 -0.18 16.59
C GLY A 70 9.55 1.02 16.37
N GLY A 71 10.03 1.60 17.47
CA GLY A 71 11.14 2.55 17.40
C GLY A 71 12.44 1.87 16.97
N ARG A 72 13.44 2.64 16.55
CA ARG A 72 14.71 2.17 15.96
C ARG A 72 15.38 1.04 16.73
N GLU A 73 15.52 1.19 18.05
CA GLU A 73 16.14 0.17 18.86
C GLU A 73 15.22 -1.05 19.10
N ALA A 74 13.91 -0.79 19.26
CA ALA A 74 12.96 -1.88 19.45
C ALA A 74 12.87 -2.78 18.21
N ILE A 75 12.90 -2.18 17.00
CA ILE A 75 12.82 -2.94 15.76
C ILE A 75 14.10 -3.71 15.49
N LEU A 76 15.28 -3.15 15.82
CA LEU A 76 16.55 -3.88 15.70
C LEU A 76 16.59 -5.08 16.65
N GLU A 77 16.16 -4.91 17.92
CA GLU A 77 16.05 -6.01 18.88
C GLU A 77 15.02 -7.05 18.43
N ALA A 78 13.89 -6.62 17.86
CA ALA A 78 12.88 -7.52 17.31
C ALA A 78 13.45 -8.34 16.15
N ALA A 79 14.17 -7.72 15.22
CA ALA A 79 14.80 -8.41 14.10
C ALA A 79 15.86 -9.44 14.57
N LEU A 80 16.66 -9.08 15.57
CA LEU A 80 17.62 -10.03 16.17
C LEU A 80 16.91 -11.20 16.88
N LEU A 81 15.79 -10.92 17.56
CA LEU A 81 14.98 -11.99 18.16
C LEU A 81 14.37 -12.92 17.10
N VAL A 82 13.91 -12.38 15.96
CA VAL A 82 13.45 -13.21 14.85
C VAL A 82 14.56 -14.16 14.40
N HIS A 83 15.79 -13.67 14.23
CA HIS A 83 16.94 -14.53 13.90
C HIS A 83 17.27 -15.57 14.98
N GLU A 84 17.12 -15.24 16.27
CA GLU A 84 17.32 -16.20 17.37
C GLU A 84 16.30 -17.33 17.32
N LEU A 85 15.05 -17.05 16.96
CA LEU A 85 13.95 -18.00 16.91
C LEU A 85 13.83 -18.74 15.58
N ALA A 86 14.49 -18.25 14.53
CA ALA A 86 14.45 -18.85 13.19
C ALA A 86 15.08 -20.24 13.16
N LEU A 87 14.73 -21.00 12.14
CA LEU A 87 15.32 -22.32 11.87
C LEU A 87 16.85 -22.23 11.74
N PRO A 88 17.60 -23.28 12.09
CA PRO A 88 19.06 -23.30 11.96
C PRO A 88 19.56 -23.08 10.53
N SER A 89 18.73 -23.36 9.52
CA SER A 89 19.02 -23.12 8.09
C SER A 89 18.97 -21.67 7.69
N VAL A 90 18.35 -20.79 8.51
CA VAL A 90 18.26 -19.36 8.23
C VAL A 90 19.60 -18.69 8.55
N THR A 91 20.15 -17.98 7.58
CA THR A 91 21.41 -17.25 7.74
C THR A 91 21.24 -16.13 8.77
N ARG A 92 22.07 -16.16 9.81
CA ARG A 92 22.08 -15.14 10.87
C ARG A 92 22.93 -13.93 10.45
N PRO A 93 22.57 -12.72 10.90
CA PRO A 93 23.40 -11.56 10.62
C PRO A 93 24.74 -11.66 11.36
N THR A 94 25.78 -11.19 10.71
CA THR A 94 27.10 -11.00 11.30
C THR A 94 27.13 -9.80 12.23
N ALA A 95 28.13 -9.73 13.11
CA ALA A 95 28.33 -8.57 13.97
C ALA A 95 28.48 -7.27 13.15
N ALA A 96 29.16 -7.34 12.00
CA ALA A 96 29.34 -6.18 11.11
C ALA A 96 28.00 -5.70 10.51
N GLU A 97 27.12 -6.61 10.09
CA GLU A 97 25.78 -6.27 9.59
C GLU A 97 24.91 -5.65 10.68
N ILE A 98 24.98 -6.16 11.92
CA ILE A 98 24.23 -5.60 13.06
C ILE A 98 24.70 -4.16 13.34
N GLU A 99 25.99 -3.89 13.37
CA GLU A 99 26.51 -2.54 13.58
C GLU A 99 26.20 -1.61 12.40
N ALA A 100 26.27 -2.11 11.17
CA ALA A 100 25.87 -1.34 9.99
C ALA A 100 24.37 -0.97 10.03
N ALA A 101 23.49 -1.93 10.42
CA ALA A 101 22.07 -1.68 10.57
C ALA A 101 21.79 -0.65 11.68
N ARG A 102 22.44 -0.78 12.85
CA ARG A 102 22.35 0.20 13.94
C ARG A 102 22.72 1.60 13.47
N ALA A 103 23.87 1.74 12.82
CA ALA A 103 24.35 3.02 12.32
C ALA A 103 23.42 3.61 11.22
N ALA A 104 22.82 2.78 10.39
CA ALA A 104 21.85 3.22 9.39
C ALA A 104 20.55 3.73 10.04
N LEU A 105 20.03 2.99 11.02
CA LEU A 105 18.85 3.39 11.80
C LEU A 105 19.07 4.71 12.55
N GLU A 106 20.26 4.93 13.14
CA GLU A 106 20.62 6.17 13.84
C GLU A 106 20.73 7.37 12.90
N ARG A 107 21.36 7.18 11.74
CA ARG A 107 21.56 8.24 10.74
C ARG A 107 20.30 8.63 10.00
N HIS A 108 19.33 7.72 9.88
CA HIS A 108 18.12 8.01 9.13
C HIS A 108 17.38 9.22 9.70
N LYS A 109 17.08 10.16 8.82
CA LYS A 109 16.21 11.31 9.14
C LYS A 109 14.88 11.08 8.45
N ARG A 110 13.83 10.95 9.25
CA ARG A 110 12.49 10.80 8.71
C ARG A 110 12.17 11.95 7.75
N PRO A 111 11.71 11.67 6.51
CA PRO A 111 11.27 12.71 5.60
C PRO A 111 10.14 13.54 6.20
N ALA A 112 10.15 14.86 5.93
CA ALA A 112 9.05 15.72 6.30
C ALA A 112 7.81 15.37 5.47
N ARG A 113 6.62 15.48 6.08
CA ARG A 113 5.38 15.35 5.33
C ARG A 113 5.16 16.56 4.43
N VAL A 114 4.73 16.29 3.20
CA VAL A 114 4.20 17.34 2.33
C VAL A 114 2.77 17.68 2.82
N PRO A 115 2.46 18.96 3.09
CA PRO A 115 1.12 19.32 3.53
C PRO A 115 0.13 19.17 2.39
N TRP A 116 -1.03 18.59 2.71
CA TRP A 116 -2.18 18.53 1.82
C TRP A 116 -3.47 18.69 2.64
N VAL A 117 -4.54 19.13 2.01
CA VAL A 117 -5.84 19.36 2.64
C VAL A 117 -6.98 18.98 1.68
N ILE A 118 -8.18 18.92 2.22
CA ILE A 118 -9.42 18.72 1.44
C ILE A 118 -9.57 19.83 0.39
N GLY A 119 -9.87 19.43 -0.84
CA GLY A 119 -9.96 20.30 -2.02
C GLY A 119 -8.68 20.40 -2.83
N ASP A 120 -7.55 19.90 -2.33
CA ASP A 120 -6.30 19.90 -3.08
C ASP A 120 -6.42 18.96 -4.29
N VAL A 121 -6.05 19.48 -5.46
CA VAL A 121 -5.90 18.74 -6.72
C VAL A 121 -4.47 18.24 -6.78
N PHE A 122 -4.29 16.99 -7.14
CA PHE A 122 -2.97 16.37 -7.24
C PHE A 122 -2.77 15.65 -8.58
N ALA A 123 -1.50 15.47 -8.93
CA ALA A 123 -1.05 14.67 -10.05
C ALA A 123 -0.36 13.39 -9.54
N ALA A 124 -0.87 12.23 -9.93
CA ALA A 124 -0.29 10.93 -9.66
C ALA A 124 0.52 10.46 -10.87
N PRO A 125 1.79 10.04 -10.72
CA PRO A 125 2.62 9.64 -11.83
C PRO A 125 2.10 8.37 -12.50
N LEU A 126 2.16 8.32 -13.82
CA LEU A 126 1.86 7.14 -14.63
C LEU A 126 3.15 6.51 -15.18
N ARG A 127 3.06 5.26 -15.63
CA ARG A 127 4.24 4.48 -16.07
C ARG A 127 5.01 5.06 -17.24
N ASP A 128 4.36 5.87 -18.06
CA ASP A 128 4.98 6.51 -19.23
C ASP A 128 5.53 7.92 -18.94
N GLY A 129 5.53 8.34 -17.69
CA GLY A 129 5.99 9.65 -17.23
C GLY A 129 4.95 10.76 -17.35
N SER A 130 3.73 10.47 -17.82
CA SER A 130 2.58 11.37 -17.71
C SER A 130 1.93 11.26 -16.33
N PHE A 131 0.83 11.99 -16.10
CA PHE A 131 0.18 12.05 -14.80
C PHE A 131 -1.34 11.88 -14.92
N ALA A 132 -1.93 11.10 -14.02
CA ALA A 132 -3.35 11.14 -13.74
C ALA A 132 -3.67 12.30 -12.79
N VAL A 133 -4.88 12.85 -12.89
CA VAL A 133 -5.34 13.93 -12.03
C VAL A 133 -6.35 13.40 -11.04
N GLY A 134 -6.21 13.81 -9.78
CA GLY A 134 -7.17 13.52 -8.72
C GLY A 134 -7.39 14.71 -7.81
N GLN A 135 -8.39 14.61 -6.94
CA GLN A 135 -8.69 15.62 -5.93
C GLN A 135 -8.96 14.97 -4.58
N VAL A 136 -8.44 15.54 -3.50
CA VAL A 136 -8.77 15.13 -2.14
C VAL A 136 -10.16 15.64 -1.79
N LEU A 137 -11.11 14.73 -1.60
CA LEU A 137 -12.52 15.05 -1.34
C LEU A 137 -12.85 15.06 0.15
N TRP A 138 -12.26 14.15 0.90
CA TRP A 138 -12.53 13.92 2.31
C TRP A 138 -11.33 13.32 3.03
N GLU A 139 -11.36 13.36 4.35
CA GLU A 139 -10.34 12.72 5.19
C GLU A 139 -11.01 11.99 6.35
N VAL A 140 -10.63 10.74 6.54
CA VAL A 140 -10.96 9.96 7.73
C VAL A 140 -9.83 10.07 8.72
N THR A 141 -10.13 10.55 9.91
CA THR A 141 -9.22 10.45 11.04
C THR A 141 -9.58 9.19 11.81
N PHE A 142 -8.73 8.19 11.80
CA PHE A 142 -8.94 6.98 12.58
C PHE A 142 -8.85 7.28 14.07
N ALA A 143 -9.69 6.59 14.87
CA ALA A 143 -9.63 6.66 16.33
C ALA A 143 -8.22 6.27 16.85
N LYS A 144 -7.88 6.73 18.07
CA LYS A 144 -6.58 6.51 18.74
C LYS A 144 -6.01 5.11 18.51
N GLY A 145 -4.89 5.04 17.81
CA GLY A 145 -4.13 3.80 17.59
C GLY A 145 -3.66 3.60 16.15
N PHE A 146 -4.37 4.16 15.17
CA PHE A 146 -3.90 4.19 13.77
C PHE A 146 -3.17 5.51 13.51
N ALA A 147 -1.89 5.45 13.21
CA ALA A 147 -1.04 6.63 12.94
C ALA A 147 -1.17 7.08 11.48
N GLY A 148 -2.37 7.07 10.90
CA GLY A 148 -2.55 7.41 9.50
C GLY A 148 -3.73 8.34 9.26
N ARG A 149 -3.60 9.17 8.24
CA ARG A 149 -4.70 9.87 7.57
C ARG A 149 -5.14 8.99 6.39
N ALA A 150 -6.44 8.85 6.18
CA ALA A 150 -6.95 8.15 5.01
C ALA A 150 -7.79 9.13 4.18
N PRO A 151 -7.22 9.70 3.12
CA PRO A 151 -7.98 10.55 2.22
C PRO A 151 -8.94 9.73 1.37
N THR A 152 -10.13 10.29 1.14
CA THR A 152 -11.00 9.91 0.05
C THR A 152 -10.67 10.80 -1.12
N VAL A 153 -10.37 10.21 -2.27
CA VAL A 153 -9.93 10.95 -3.44
C VAL A 153 -10.80 10.62 -4.66
N ALA A 154 -11.04 11.64 -5.51
CA ALA A 154 -11.53 11.44 -6.86
C ALA A 154 -10.36 11.16 -7.79
N LEU A 155 -10.56 10.27 -8.76
CA LEU A 155 -9.73 10.12 -9.94
C LEU A 155 -10.51 10.66 -11.14
N PHE A 156 -9.92 11.59 -11.87
CA PHE A 156 -10.50 12.18 -13.08
C PHE A 156 -10.02 11.49 -14.34
N GLU A 157 -10.79 11.61 -15.43
CA GLU A 157 -10.44 11.05 -16.75
C GLU A 157 -9.25 11.76 -17.39
N GLN A 158 -8.98 12.98 -16.97
CA GLN A 158 -7.92 13.80 -17.52
C GLN A 158 -6.54 13.19 -17.27
N ARG A 159 -5.72 13.18 -18.32
CA ARG A 159 -4.31 12.81 -18.28
C ARG A 159 -3.45 13.99 -18.71
N LEU A 160 -2.41 14.27 -17.94
CA LEU A 160 -1.48 15.37 -18.19
C LEU A 160 -0.15 14.82 -18.70
N PRO A 161 0.30 15.22 -19.89
CA PRO A 161 1.63 14.86 -20.39
C PRO A 161 2.75 15.48 -19.54
N LYS A 162 2.50 16.68 -18.98
CA LYS A 162 3.41 17.47 -18.15
C LYS A 162 2.63 18.23 -17.10
N LEU A 163 3.31 18.70 -16.05
CA LEU A 163 2.68 19.43 -14.95
C LEU A 163 2.66 20.97 -15.13
N ASP A 164 3.37 21.51 -16.11
CA ASP A 164 3.66 22.93 -16.18
C ASP A 164 2.48 23.79 -16.69
N ASP A 165 1.50 23.19 -17.38
CA ASP A 165 0.38 23.89 -18.03
C ASP A 165 -0.98 23.31 -17.64
N VAL A 166 -1.22 23.07 -16.35
CA VAL A 166 -2.47 22.46 -15.86
C VAL A 166 -3.53 23.51 -15.63
N ASP A 167 -4.62 23.44 -16.39
CA ASP A 167 -5.86 24.11 -16.01
C ASP A 167 -6.58 23.29 -14.95
N LEU A 168 -6.54 23.77 -13.70
CA LEU A 168 -7.16 23.07 -12.57
C LEU A 168 -8.68 23.13 -12.61
N ASP A 169 -9.29 24.13 -13.24
CA ASP A 169 -10.74 24.23 -13.36
C ASP A 169 -11.25 23.22 -14.39
N ASP A 170 -10.55 23.05 -15.50
CA ASP A 170 -10.82 22.01 -16.49
C ASP A 170 -10.65 20.62 -15.85
N ALA A 171 -9.59 20.43 -15.06
CA ALA A 171 -9.31 19.17 -14.39
C ALA A 171 -10.46 18.69 -13.50
N VAL A 172 -10.98 19.53 -12.59
CA VAL A 172 -12.04 19.15 -11.65
C VAL A 172 -13.43 19.09 -12.26
N THR A 173 -13.61 19.67 -13.45
CA THR A 173 -14.87 19.58 -14.23
C THR A 173 -14.85 18.40 -15.21
N SER A 174 -13.71 17.77 -15.42
CA SER A 174 -13.60 16.57 -16.24
C SER A 174 -14.36 15.39 -15.59
N ARG A 175 -14.62 14.34 -16.39
CA ARG A 175 -15.35 13.17 -15.92
C ARG A 175 -14.65 12.51 -14.73
N THR A 176 -15.36 12.33 -13.63
CA THR A 176 -14.86 11.52 -12.50
C THR A 176 -15.01 10.04 -12.82
N LEU A 177 -13.92 9.30 -12.75
CA LEU A 177 -13.86 7.87 -13.01
C LEU A 177 -14.16 7.04 -11.76
N ALA A 178 -13.54 7.41 -10.66
CA ALA A 178 -13.60 6.66 -9.42
C ALA A 178 -13.51 7.60 -8.20
N ILE A 179 -14.07 7.15 -7.08
CA ILE A 179 -13.85 7.73 -5.76
C ILE A 179 -13.33 6.61 -4.87
N LEU A 180 -12.12 6.79 -4.36
CA LEU A 180 -11.36 5.77 -3.66
C LEU A 180 -10.95 6.24 -2.27
N HIS A 181 -10.98 5.32 -1.30
CA HIS A 181 -10.33 5.52 0.00
C HIS A 181 -8.90 5.00 -0.11
N VAL A 182 -7.92 5.87 0.09
CA VAL A 182 -6.51 5.54 -0.11
C VAL A 182 -5.70 5.83 1.15
N GLN A 183 -4.52 5.21 1.26
CA GLN A 183 -3.53 5.60 2.25
C GLN A 183 -2.90 6.93 1.85
N SER A 184 -2.49 7.74 2.85
CA SER A 184 -1.93 9.07 2.59
C SER A 184 -0.47 9.07 2.11
N ASP A 185 0.18 7.91 2.04
CA ASP A 185 1.62 7.77 1.82
C ASP A 185 2.14 8.54 0.61
N ALA A 186 1.44 8.43 -0.52
CA ALA A 186 1.84 9.08 -1.75
C ALA A 186 1.70 10.61 -1.68
N LEU A 187 0.66 11.12 -1.01
CA LEU A 187 0.47 12.54 -0.74
C LEU A 187 1.48 13.05 0.29
N ASP A 188 1.62 12.36 1.42
CA ASP A 188 2.54 12.72 2.51
C ASP A 188 4.00 12.75 2.04
N ALA A 189 4.37 11.84 1.13
CA ALA A 189 5.71 11.79 0.55
C ALA A 189 5.90 12.74 -0.67
N GLY A 190 4.83 13.38 -1.16
CA GLY A 190 4.87 14.22 -2.36
C GLY A 190 5.05 13.44 -3.66
N VAL A 191 4.84 12.13 -3.64
CA VAL A 191 4.79 11.30 -4.86
C VAL A 191 3.60 11.73 -5.72
N TRP A 192 2.45 11.90 -5.08
CA TRP A 192 1.33 12.60 -5.69
C TRP A 192 1.51 14.09 -5.43
N ARG A 193 1.88 14.80 -6.48
CA ARG A 193 2.22 16.21 -6.38
C ARG A 193 0.97 17.07 -6.29
N VAL A 194 0.82 17.82 -5.22
CA VAL A 194 -0.25 18.81 -5.08
C VAL A 194 0.00 19.96 -6.06
N LEU A 195 -1.01 20.26 -6.88
CA LEU A 195 -0.98 21.27 -7.94
C LEU A 195 -1.64 22.58 -7.51
N GLY A 196 -2.59 22.50 -6.59
CA GLY A 196 -3.36 23.64 -6.08
C GLY A 196 -4.70 23.18 -5.51
N ARG A 197 -5.59 24.13 -5.21
CA ARG A 197 -6.89 23.82 -4.59
C ARG A 197 -8.03 24.31 -5.46
N ARG A 198 -9.11 23.50 -5.49
CA ARG A 198 -10.38 23.82 -6.16
C ARG A 198 -11.58 23.40 -5.31
N PRO A 199 -12.75 24.00 -5.54
CA PRO A 199 -13.99 23.53 -4.95
C PRO A 199 -14.25 22.06 -5.30
N ILE A 200 -14.84 21.32 -4.35
CA ILE A 200 -15.26 19.93 -4.57
C ILE A 200 -16.61 19.96 -5.28
N LEU A 201 -16.68 19.35 -6.46
CA LEU A 201 -17.87 19.29 -7.30
C LEU A 201 -18.57 17.93 -7.26
N VAL A 202 -17.96 16.93 -6.62
CA VAL A 202 -18.47 15.56 -6.54
C VAL A 202 -18.75 15.17 -5.08
N ASP A 203 -19.77 14.34 -4.86
CA ASP A 203 -20.06 13.81 -3.53
C ASP A 203 -18.97 12.78 -3.14
N PRO A 204 -18.23 12.98 -2.03
CA PRO A 204 -17.20 12.07 -1.56
C PRO A 204 -17.68 10.65 -1.30
N PHE A 205 -18.97 10.43 -1.13
CA PHE A 205 -19.58 9.15 -0.76
C PHE A 205 -20.35 8.48 -1.91
N SER A 206 -20.28 9.03 -3.12
CA SER A 206 -20.93 8.44 -4.31
C SER A 206 -20.15 7.29 -4.92
N GLY A 207 -18.94 6.99 -4.44
CA GLY A 207 -18.13 5.84 -4.89
C GLY A 207 -18.75 4.49 -4.46
N PRO A 208 -18.36 3.39 -5.11
CA PRO A 208 -18.84 2.04 -4.77
C PRO A 208 -18.48 1.62 -3.34
N GLY A 209 -17.48 2.26 -2.74
CA GLY A 209 -17.09 2.10 -1.34
C GLY A 209 -18.01 2.79 -0.34
N GLY A 210 -18.96 3.63 -0.78
CA GLY A 210 -19.86 4.36 0.11
C GLY A 210 -19.10 5.23 1.12
N LYS A 211 -19.57 5.20 2.37
CA LYS A 211 -18.91 5.96 3.46
C LYS A 211 -17.60 5.30 3.89
N PRO A 212 -16.56 6.08 4.25
CA PRO A 212 -15.32 5.57 4.78
C PRO A 212 -15.54 4.62 5.97
N GLY A 213 -14.91 3.46 5.94
CA GLY A 213 -15.05 2.41 6.95
C GLY A 213 -16.13 1.36 6.66
N GLU A 214 -16.98 1.57 5.64
CA GLU A 214 -17.98 0.59 5.18
C GLU A 214 -17.47 -0.28 4.03
N ALA A 215 -16.44 0.14 3.33
CA ALA A 215 -15.80 -0.60 2.25
C ALA A 215 -14.28 -0.62 2.39
N GLY A 216 -13.66 -1.61 1.77
CA GLY A 216 -12.22 -1.77 1.81
C GLY A 216 -11.47 -0.53 1.32
N SER A 217 -10.48 -0.10 2.08
CA SER A 217 -9.55 0.92 1.61
C SER A 217 -8.67 0.34 0.52
N THR A 218 -8.42 1.12 -0.52
CA THR A 218 -7.45 0.79 -1.56
C THR A 218 -6.14 1.50 -1.24
N SER A 219 -5.01 0.82 -1.38
CA SER A 219 -3.70 1.49 -1.27
C SER A 219 -3.50 2.48 -2.42
N TRP A 220 -2.59 3.44 -2.27
CA TRP A 220 -2.26 4.38 -3.34
C TRP A 220 -1.85 3.70 -4.65
N ASN A 221 -1.21 2.52 -4.59
CA ASN A 221 -0.92 1.69 -5.76
C ASN A 221 -2.18 1.32 -6.55
N GLY A 222 -3.31 1.12 -5.88
CA GLY A 222 -4.58 0.81 -6.54
C GLY A 222 -5.11 1.96 -7.38
N LEU A 223 -4.93 3.22 -6.95
CA LEU A 223 -5.30 4.39 -7.74
C LEU A 223 -4.43 4.50 -9.00
N GLU A 224 -3.11 4.40 -8.84
CA GLU A 224 -2.17 4.46 -9.97
C GLU A 224 -2.42 3.31 -10.94
N THR A 225 -2.66 2.10 -10.44
CA THR A 225 -2.98 0.94 -11.28
C THR A 225 -4.28 1.15 -12.06
N LEU A 226 -5.34 1.65 -11.42
CA LEU A 226 -6.59 1.98 -12.11
C LEU A 226 -6.37 3.04 -13.21
N ALA A 227 -5.61 4.10 -12.90
CA ALA A 227 -5.30 5.15 -13.85
C ALA A 227 -4.43 4.65 -15.02
N ASN A 228 -3.39 3.85 -14.74
CA ASN A 228 -2.57 3.25 -15.78
C ASN A 228 -3.39 2.33 -16.68
N ALA A 229 -4.25 1.49 -16.10
CA ALA A 229 -5.11 0.59 -16.87
C ALA A 229 -6.15 1.35 -17.71
N TRP A 230 -6.74 2.44 -17.17
CA TRP A 230 -7.66 3.30 -17.90
C TRP A 230 -7.03 3.92 -19.13
N HIS A 231 -5.78 4.33 -19.02
CA HIS A 231 -5.03 4.94 -20.12
C HIS A 231 -4.26 3.91 -20.99
N GLY A 232 -4.51 2.62 -20.81
CA GLY A 232 -3.92 1.55 -21.62
C GLY A 232 -2.42 1.33 -21.37
N LEU A 233 -1.89 1.77 -20.22
CA LEU A 233 -0.49 1.61 -19.83
C LEU A 233 -0.24 0.33 -19.04
N GLU A 234 -1.31 -0.26 -18.51
CA GLU A 234 -1.34 -1.55 -17.82
C GLU A 234 -2.55 -2.38 -18.25
N PRO A 235 -2.47 -3.71 -18.16
CA PRO A 235 -3.63 -4.55 -18.43
C PRO A 235 -4.74 -4.33 -17.40
N TRP A 236 -5.98 -4.20 -17.88
CA TRP A 236 -7.14 -4.02 -17.03
C TRP A 236 -7.43 -5.22 -16.14
N ASN A 237 -7.22 -6.43 -16.68
CA ASN A 237 -7.50 -7.70 -16.03
C ASN A 237 -6.28 -8.32 -15.32
N GLN A 238 -5.39 -7.51 -14.76
CA GLN A 238 -4.16 -7.95 -14.11
C GLN A 238 -4.33 -8.51 -12.68
N PHE A 239 -5.53 -8.49 -12.13
CA PHE A 239 -5.85 -9.01 -10.80
C PHE A 239 -6.44 -10.43 -10.85
N PHE A 240 -6.64 -11.04 -9.69
CA PHE A 240 -7.23 -12.37 -9.57
C PHE A 240 -8.58 -12.48 -10.31
N ARG A 241 -9.45 -11.47 -10.16
CA ARG A 241 -10.67 -11.33 -10.96
C ARG A 241 -10.41 -10.43 -12.16
N THR A 242 -10.98 -10.77 -13.31
CA THR A 242 -10.79 -9.99 -14.55
C THR A 242 -11.51 -8.64 -14.52
N ASP A 243 -12.58 -8.53 -13.72
CA ASP A 243 -13.41 -7.35 -13.55
C ASP A 243 -13.06 -6.52 -12.28
N TYR A 244 -11.94 -6.84 -11.61
CA TYR A 244 -11.58 -6.21 -10.34
C TYR A 244 -11.59 -4.67 -10.42
N LEU A 245 -11.02 -4.10 -11.48
CA LEU A 245 -10.98 -2.64 -11.65
C LEU A 245 -12.35 -2.05 -12.01
N ASP A 246 -13.26 -2.81 -12.62
CA ASP A 246 -14.62 -2.35 -12.91
C ASP A 246 -15.39 -2.00 -11.62
N HIS A 247 -15.11 -2.71 -10.52
CA HIS A 247 -15.73 -2.44 -9.21
C HIS A 247 -15.27 -1.15 -8.54
N HIS A 248 -14.22 -0.54 -9.03
CA HIS A 248 -13.75 0.76 -8.51
C HIS A 248 -14.32 1.94 -9.27
N LEU A 249 -14.92 1.72 -10.44
CA LEU A 249 -15.51 2.77 -11.24
C LEU A 249 -16.81 3.27 -10.62
N LEU A 250 -17.09 4.56 -10.79
CA LEU A 250 -18.37 5.14 -10.43
C LEU A 250 -19.50 4.50 -11.24
N ARG A 251 -20.67 4.47 -10.66
CA ARG A 251 -21.89 3.99 -11.34
C ARG A 251 -22.09 4.71 -12.66
N GLY A 252 -22.22 3.94 -13.75
CA GLY A 252 -22.40 4.47 -15.10
C GLY A 252 -21.10 4.83 -15.82
N VAL A 253 -19.95 4.72 -15.15
CA VAL A 253 -18.63 4.76 -15.82
C VAL A 253 -18.33 3.38 -16.36
N VAL A 254 -18.04 3.29 -17.64
CA VAL A 254 -17.68 2.04 -18.33
C VAL A 254 -16.25 2.18 -18.84
N ARG A 255 -15.45 1.17 -18.63
CA ARG A 255 -14.08 1.14 -19.14
C ARG A 255 -14.04 1.32 -20.65
N PRO A 256 -13.03 2.03 -21.20
CA PRO A 256 -12.87 2.14 -22.64
C PRO A 256 -12.65 0.78 -23.30
N SER A 257 -13.15 0.60 -24.52
CA SER A 257 -12.87 -0.61 -25.31
C SER A 257 -11.40 -0.74 -25.73
N SER A 258 -10.65 0.35 -25.61
CA SER A 258 -9.22 0.43 -25.94
C SER A 258 -8.28 -0.01 -24.82
N VAL A 259 -8.79 -0.40 -23.66
CA VAL A 259 -7.93 -0.89 -22.57
C VAL A 259 -7.18 -2.15 -22.97
N VAL A 260 -5.96 -2.28 -22.50
CA VAL A 260 -5.17 -3.51 -22.69
C VAL A 260 -5.75 -4.62 -21.84
N MET A 261 -5.88 -5.82 -22.41
CA MET A 261 -6.32 -7.02 -21.71
C MET A 261 -5.30 -8.13 -21.93
N TRP A 262 -4.93 -8.85 -20.89
CA TRP A 262 -4.21 -10.11 -21.05
C TRP A 262 -5.14 -11.20 -21.57
N SER A 263 -4.63 -12.05 -22.46
CA SER A 263 -5.30 -13.29 -22.85
C SER A 263 -5.36 -14.29 -21.69
N ALA A 264 -6.17 -15.33 -21.83
CA ALA A 264 -6.25 -16.41 -20.85
C ALA A 264 -4.87 -17.07 -20.61
N GLU A 265 -4.10 -17.29 -21.67
CA GLU A 265 -2.76 -17.88 -21.63
C GLU A 265 -1.77 -16.95 -20.89
N GLU A 266 -1.82 -15.65 -21.15
CA GLU A 266 -0.98 -14.68 -20.48
C GLU A 266 -1.28 -14.57 -18.97
N ARG A 267 -2.55 -14.71 -18.58
CA ARG A 267 -2.97 -14.74 -17.18
C ARG A 267 -2.46 -16.00 -16.48
N ILE A 268 -2.64 -17.19 -17.09
CA ILE A 268 -2.14 -18.46 -16.54
C ILE A 268 -0.63 -18.44 -16.37
N ALA A 269 0.11 -17.88 -17.33
CA ALA A 269 1.56 -17.74 -17.23
C ALA A 269 2.03 -16.84 -16.07
N ARG A 270 1.12 -16.07 -15.47
CA ARG A 270 1.34 -15.21 -14.29
C ARG A 270 0.66 -15.76 -13.03
N GLU A 271 0.31 -17.05 -13.05
CA GLU A 271 -0.36 -17.74 -11.93
C GLU A 271 -1.73 -17.13 -11.56
N LEU A 272 -2.36 -16.44 -12.53
CA LEU A 272 -3.72 -15.90 -12.38
C LEU A 272 -4.75 -16.83 -13.01
N PRO A 273 -6.01 -16.86 -12.50
CA PRO A 273 -7.09 -17.58 -13.15
C PRO A 273 -7.30 -17.08 -14.59
N ALA A 274 -7.60 -17.99 -15.50
CA ALA A 274 -7.85 -17.67 -16.91
C ALA A 274 -9.00 -16.66 -17.07
N ASP A 275 -10.05 -16.84 -16.29
CA ASP A 275 -11.28 -16.05 -16.27
C ASP A 275 -11.91 -16.02 -14.87
N ASP A 276 -13.05 -15.34 -14.73
CA ASP A 276 -13.74 -15.19 -13.44
C ASP A 276 -14.39 -16.50 -12.97
N ASP A 277 -14.78 -17.40 -13.86
CA ASP A 277 -15.28 -18.74 -13.51
C ASP A 277 -14.18 -19.59 -12.87
N ALA A 278 -12.97 -19.54 -13.42
CA ALA A 278 -11.78 -20.18 -12.84
C ALA A 278 -11.41 -19.57 -11.48
N ALA A 279 -11.48 -18.25 -11.36
CA ALA A 279 -11.27 -17.54 -10.11
C ALA A 279 -12.26 -17.97 -9.01
N TYR A 280 -13.55 -18.02 -9.34
CA TYR A 280 -14.58 -18.46 -8.40
C TYR A 280 -14.38 -19.90 -7.94
N LYS A 281 -14.02 -20.82 -8.86
CA LYS A 281 -13.76 -22.23 -8.53
C LYS A 281 -12.55 -22.38 -7.60
N LEU A 282 -11.49 -21.61 -7.78
CA LEU A 282 -10.32 -21.60 -6.89
C LEU A 282 -10.70 -21.10 -5.50
N TYR A 283 -11.41 -19.99 -5.40
CA TYR A 283 -11.86 -19.42 -4.13
C TYR A 283 -12.79 -20.40 -3.36
N ALA A 284 -13.71 -21.09 -4.05
CA ALA A 284 -14.59 -22.06 -3.44
C ALA A 284 -13.86 -23.31 -2.91
N ARG A 285 -12.68 -23.66 -3.47
CA ARG A 285 -11.84 -24.78 -2.98
C ARG A 285 -11.03 -24.41 -1.73
N GLN A 286 -10.59 -23.16 -1.60
CA GLN A 286 -9.85 -22.70 -0.42
C GLN A 286 -10.69 -22.55 0.85
N ARG A 287 -12.03 -22.53 0.73
CA ARG A 287 -12.98 -22.45 1.84
C ARG A 287 -13.50 -23.82 2.35
N LYS A 288 -13.07 -24.91 1.76
CA LYS A 288 -13.36 -26.28 2.21
C LYS A 288 -12.20 -26.87 2.97
#